data_2b4ce780dd5ac1afcc183f702cbadf42
#
_entry.id   2b4ce780dd5ac1afcc183f702cbadf42
#
_cell.length_a   1.000
_cell.length_b   1.000
_cell.length_c   1.000
_cell.angle_alpha   90.00
_cell.angle_beta   90.00
_cell.angle_gamma   90.00
#
_symmetry.space_group_name_H-M   'P 1'
#
loop_
_entity.id
_entity.type
_entity.pdbx_description
1 polymer ?
#
loop_
_entity_poly.entity_id
_entity_poly.type
_entity_poly.pdbx_seq_one_letter_code
_entity_poly.pdbx_strand_id
1 'polypeptide(L)'
;LLKALGHPELYVLKLYAGRQRYYLLLSAAEAGVVGVETLAAIHMPVCYALSRAPDLLASAALVDPLTDRERECLFWVSEGKTTDDIAIILGVSANTANSYIANAIQKFGSSNRAMAMATAIRSGVI
;
A
#
# COMPACT_ATOMS: atom_id res chain seq x y z
N LEU A 1 -4.19 23.01 -15.59
CA LEU A 1 -5.57 22.47 -15.52
C LEU A 1 -6.32 23.06 -14.33
N LEU A 2 -5.81 22.92 -13.08
CA LEU A 2 -6.48 23.41 -11.86
C LEU A 2 -6.71 24.93 -11.85
N LYS A 3 -5.74 25.72 -12.28
CA LYS A 3 -5.91 27.19 -12.44
C LYS A 3 -7.04 27.55 -13.40
N ALA A 4 -7.23 26.78 -14.48
CA ALA A 4 -8.31 27.01 -15.45
C ALA A 4 -9.69 26.64 -14.88
N LEU A 5 -9.74 25.86 -13.80
CA LEU A 5 -10.94 25.46 -13.07
C LEU A 5 -11.23 26.35 -11.85
N GLY A 6 -10.53 27.48 -11.69
CA GLY A 6 -10.70 28.40 -10.56
C GLY A 6 -9.98 27.98 -9.28
N HIS A 7 -9.01 27.07 -9.37
CA HIS A 7 -8.20 26.62 -8.24
C HIS A 7 -6.71 26.98 -8.44
N PRO A 8 -6.30 28.23 -8.13
CA PRO A 8 -4.94 28.70 -8.37
C PRO A 8 -3.88 28.02 -7.49
N GLU A 9 -4.28 27.49 -6.32
CA GLU A 9 -3.38 26.83 -5.40
C GLU A 9 -3.83 25.44 -5.03
N LEU A 10 -2.85 24.55 -4.88
CA LEU A 10 -3.02 23.18 -4.38
C LEU A 10 -2.03 22.94 -3.24
N TYR A 11 -2.56 22.54 -2.11
CA TYR A 11 -1.77 22.12 -0.95
C TYR A 11 -1.82 20.60 -0.83
N VAL A 12 -0.67 20.01 -0.54
CA VAL A 12 -0.54 18.57 -0.36
C VAL A 12 0.01 18.30 1.02
N LEU A 13 -0.81 17.73 1.89
CA LEU A 13 -0.37 17.29 3.21
C LEU A 13 -0.09 15.78 3.16
N LYS A 14 1.10 15.42 3.62
CA LYS A 14 1.48 14.03 3.80
C LYS A 14 1.03 13.56 5.18
N LEU A 15 0.19 12.53 5.21
CA LEU A 15 -0.40 11.99 6.42
C LEU A 15 0.12 10.57 6.66
N TYR A 16 0.16 10.17 7.92
CA TYR A 16 0.56 8.82 8.32
C TYR A 16 -0.51 8.22 9.24
N ALA A 17 -0.91 6.99 8.93
CA ALA A 17 -1.71 6.15 9.81
C ALA A 17 -1.09 4.75 9.87
N GLY A 18 -0.50 4.42 11.01
CA GLY A 18 0.32 3.22 11.15
C GLY A 18 1.54 3.26 10.22
N ARG A 19 1.69 2.22 9.40
CA ARG A 19 2.76 2.12 8.38
C ARG A 19 2.38 2.70 7.02
N GLN A 20 1.13 3.13 6.84
CA GLN A 20 0.64 3.62 5.56
C GLN A 20 0.77 5.14 5.45
N ARG A 21 1.01 5.61 4.22
CA ARG A 21 1.11 7.02 3.85
C ARG A 21 -0.11 7.41 3.04
N TYR A 22 -0.69 8.55 3.41
CA TYR A 22 -1.83 9.14 2.72
C TYR A 22 -1.48 10.55 2.29
N TYR A 23 -2.20 11.06 1.33
CA TYR A 23 -2.04 12.43 0.85
C TYR A 23 -3.40 13.11 0.89
N LEU A 24 -3.51 14.17 1.69
CA LEU A 24 -4.66 15.07 1.67
C LEU A 24 -4.36 16.18 0.67
N LEU A 25 -5.20 16.31 -0.34
CA LEU A 25 -5.12 17.38 -1.32
C LEU A 25 -6.20 18.42 -1.00
N LEU A 26 -5.78 19.65 -0.77
CA LEU A 26 -6.65 20.79 -0.55
C LEU A 26 -6.42 21.79 -1.67
N SER A 27 -7.48 22.26 -2.30
CA SER A 27 -7.41 23.32 -3.31
C SER A 27 -8.12 24.57 -2.81
N ALA A 28 -7.56 25.73 -3.08
CA ALA A 28 -8.14 27.02 -2.73
C ALA A 28 -8.54 27.78 -4.00
N ALA A 29 -9.68 28.47 -3.93
CA ALA A 29 -10.18 29.33 -5.03
C ALA A 29 -9.41 30.66 -5.13
N GLU A 30 -8.71 31.04 -4.06
CA GLU A 30 -7.89 32.24 -4.01
C GLU A 30 -6.48 31.87 -3.54
N ALA A 31 -5.47 32.56 -4.07
CA ALA A 31 -4.07 32.34 -3.72
C ALA A 31 -3.74 32.93 -2.33
N GLY A 32 -2.94 32.23 -1.55
CA GLY A 32 -2.42 32.71 -0.25
C GLY A 32 -3.44 32.69 0.89
N VAL A 33 -4.61 32.07 0.73
CA VAL A 33 -5.67 32.05 1.76
C VAL A 33 -5.38 31.05 2.88
N VAL A 34 -4.64 29.99 2.57
CA VAL A 34 -4.36 28.91 3.52
C VAL A 34 -2.95 29.07 4.07
N GLY A 35 -2.86 29.56 5.30
CA GLY A 35 -1.60 29.70 6.02
C GLY A 35 -1.06 28.36 6.54
N VAL A 36 0.24 28.33 6.86
CA VAL A 36 0.91 27.16 7.43
C VAL A 36 0.26 26.72 8.75
N GLU A 37 -0.22 27.67 9.56
CA GLU A 37 -0.90 27.39 10.82
C GLU A 37 -2.21 26.62 10.61
N THR A 38 -2.98 26.97 9.58
CA THR A 38 -4.22 26.28 9.22
C THR A 38 -3.93 24.86 8.76
N LEU A 39 -2.88 24.67 7.94
CA LEU A 39 -2.46 23.35 7.48
C LEU A 39 -1.98 22.48 8.65
N ALA A 40 -1.23 23.05 9.59
CA ALA A 40 -0.78 22.36 10.79
C ALA A 40 -1.96 21.98 11.71
N ALA A 41 -2.94 22.86 11.87
CA ALA A 41 -4.14 22.62 12.67
C ALA A 41 -5.01 21.47 12.10
N ILE A 42 -5.03 21.29 10.78
CA ILE A 42 -5.76 20.22 10.11
C ILE A 42 -4.98 18.89 10.17
N HIS A 43 -3.66 18.94 10.11
CA HIS A 43 -2.81 17.77 9.97
C HIS A 43 -3.02 16.74 11.10
N MET A 44 -2.92 17.15 12.35
CA MET A 44 -3.02 16.26 13.51
C MET A 44 -4.41 15.60 13.66
N PRO A 45 -5.53 16.36 13.62
CA PRO A 45 -6.86 15.77 13.68
C PRO A 45 -7.12 14.76 12.57
N VAL A 46 -6.66 15.03 11.35
CA VAL A 46 -6.85 14.10 10.22
C VAL A 46 -6.01 12.85 10.39
N CYS A 47 -4.75 12.95 10.82
CA CYS A 47 -3.94 11.77 11.16
C CYS A 47 -4.60 10.92 12.26
N TYR A 48 -5.14 11.57 13.29
CA TYR A 48 -5.86 10.89 14.37
C TYR A 48 -7.13 10.20 13.85
N ALA A 49 -7.95 10.89 13.07
CA ALA A 49 -9.16 10.33 12.47
C ALA A 49 -8.84 9.12 11.58
N LEU A 50 -7.81 9.22 10.73
CA LEU A 50 -7.34 8.11 9.89
C LEU A 50 -6.87 6.90 10.73
N SER A 51 -6.19 7.14 11.84
CA SER A 51 -5.72 6.06 12.74
C SER A 51 -6.87 5.33 13.45
N ARG A 52 -8.03 5.98 13.59
CA ARG A 52 -9.24 5.44 14.26
C ARG A 52 -10.25 4.83 13.29
N ALA A 53 -10.04 4.99 11.99
CA ALA A 53 -10.95 4.52 10.95
C ALA A 53 -10.30 3.49 10.03
N PRO A 54 -9.79 2.35 10.56
CA PRO A 54 -9.12 1.32 9.76
C PRO A 54 -10.04 0.76 8.66
N ASP A 55 -11.35 0.67 8.91
CA ASP A 55 -12.31 0.12 7.96
C ASP A 55 -12.54 1.03 6.74
N LEU A 56 -12.48 2.36 6.95
CA LEU A 56 -12.54 3.33 5.85
C LEU A 56 -11.28 3.26 4.97
N LEU A 57 -10.16 2.89 5.55
CA LEU A 57 -8.88 2.75 4.88
C LEU A 57 -8.72 1.37 4.24
N ALA A 58 -9.32 0.34 4.81
CA ALA A 58 -9.34 -1.00 4.24
C ALA A 58 -10.09 -1.04 2.89
N SER A 59 -11.09 -0.19 2.70
CA SER A 59 -11.78 -0.08 1.41
C SER A 59 -10.95 0.62 0.32
N ALA A 60 -9.95 1.40 0.71
CA ALA A 60 -8.97 2.02 -0.19
C ALA A 60 -7.67 1.19 -0.28
N ALA A 61 -7.51 0.17 0.55
CA ALA A 61 -6.45 -0.81 0.40
C ALA A 61 -6.65 -1.52 -0.94
N LEU A 62 -5.60 -1.61 -1.71
CA LEU A 62 -5.55 -2.47 -2.90
C LEU A 62 -6.17 -3.81 -2.51
N VAL A 63 -7.23 -4.21 -3.20
CA VAL A 63 -7.81 -5.55 -3.02
C VAL A 63 -6.64 -6.52 -3.11
N ASP A 64 -6.41 -7.26 -2.03
CA ASP A 64 -5.34 -8.26 -2.04
C ASP A 64 -5.64 -9.27 -3.14
N PRO A 65 -4.85 -9.31 -4.21
CA PRO A 65 -5.11 -10.18 -5.34
C PRO A 65 -4.74 -11.62 -5.05
N LEU A 66 -4.06 -11.88 -3.92
CA LEU A 66 -3.49 -13.18 -3.62
C LEU A 66 -4.48 -14.13 -2.97
N THR A 67 -4.35 -15.39 -3.27
CA THR A 67 -4.93 -16.47 -2.45
C THR A 67 -4.09 -16.65 -1.19
N ASP A 68 -4.65 -17.30 -0.17
CA ASP A 68 -3.95 -17.57 1.10
C ASP A 68 -2.64 -18.31 0.88
N ARG A 69 -2.61 -19.30 -0.03
CA ARG A 69 -1.40 -20.06 -0.35
C ARG A 69 -0.33 -19.25 -1.08
N GLU A 70 -0.72 -18.34 -1.95
CA GLU A 70 0.20 -17.42 -2.61
C GLU A 70 0.79 -16.43 -1.61
N ARG A 71 -0.02 -15.95 -0.66
CA ARG A 71 0.42 -15.05 0.41
C ARG A 71 1.40 -15.76 1.35
N GLU A 72 1.09 -16.98 1.80
CA GLU A 72 2.00 -17.80 2.60
C GLU A 72 3.34 -18.02 1.89
N CYS A 73 3.32 -18.34 0.60
CA CYS A 73 4.55 -18.48 -0.17
C CYS A 73 5.36 -17.19 -0.21
N LEU A 74 4.75 -16.03 -0.48
CA LEU A 74 5.46 -14.76 -0.50
C LEU A 74 5.97 -14.35 0.89
N PHE A 75 5.23 -14.65 1.95
CA PHE A 75 5.71 -14.46 3.31
C PHE A 75 7.02 -15.22 3.57
N TRP A 76 7.05 -16.51 3.26
CA TRP A 76 8.29 -17.30 3.43
C TRP A 76 9.42 -16.87 2.50
N VAL A 77 9.08 -16.33 1.32
CA VAL A 77 10.06 -15.66 0.46
C VAL A 77 10.67 -14.45 1.15
N SER A 78 9.88 -13.65 1.86
CA SER A 78 10.37 -12.47 2.59
C SER A 78 11.27 -12.85 3.76
N GLU A 79 11.06 -14.04 4.34
CA GLU A 79 11.90 -14.64 5.37
C GLU A 79 13.18 -15.33 4.82
N GLY A 80 13.44 -15.18 3.51
CA GLY A 80 14.65 -15.70 2.87
C GLY A 80 14.62 -17.20 2.56
N LYS A 81 13.46 -17.87 2.64
CA LYS A 81 13.34 -19.30 2.35
C LYS A 81 13.45 -19.59 0.87
N THR A 82 14.08 -20.72 0.54
CA THR A 82 14.12 -21.25 -0.83
C THR A 82 12.76 -21.86 -1.20
N THR A 83 12.54 -22.13 -2.48
CA THR A 83 11.29 -22.79 -2.94
C THR A 83 11.15 -24.19 -2.35
N ASP A 84 12.27 -24.92 -2.17
CA ASP A 84 12.27 -26.25 -1.58
C ASP A 84 11.92 -26.20 -0.09
N ASP A 85 12.46 -25.22 0.67
CA ASP A 85 12.09 -24.99 2.07
C ASP A 85 10.59 -24.69 2.20
N ILE A 86 10.08 -23.83 1.31
CA ILE A 86 8.66 -23.45 1.29
C ILE A 86 7.77 -24.67 0.99
N ALA A 87 8.18 -25.51 0.06
CA ALA A 87 7.48 -26.75 -0.26
C ALA A 87 7.36 -27.67 0.97
N ILE A 88 8.46 -27.81 1.71
CA ILE A 88 8.48 -28.59 2.97
C ILE A 88 7.58 -27.96 4.02
N ILE A 89 7.68 -26.65 4.24
CA ILE A 89 6.89 -25.93 5.25
C ILE A 89 5.39 -26.04 4.97
N LEU A 90 4.99 -25.90 3.71
CA LEU A 90 3.59 -25.91 3.31
C LEU A 90 3.04 -27.33 3.02
N GLY A 91 3.88 -28.35 3.06
CA GLY A 91 3.49 -29.74 2.77
C GLY A 91 3.05 -29.96 1.33
N VAL A 92 3.69 -29.29 0.37
CA VAL A 92 3.40 -29.37 -1.07
C VAL A 92 4.64 -29.77 -1.87
N SER A 93 4.49 -30.04 -3.15
CA SER A 93 5.64 -30.26 -4.03
C SER A 93 6.37 -28.95 -4.33
N ALA A 94 7.66 -29.02 -4.66
CA ALA A 94 8.44 -27.86 -5.10
C ALA A 94 7.82 -27.18 -6.35
N ASN A 95 7.27 -27.97 -7.26
CA ASN A 95 6.56 -27.47 -8.43
C ASN A 95 5.30 -26.68 -8.04
N THR A 96 4.55 -27.14 -7.04
CA THR A 96 3.37 -26.46 -6.53
C THR A 96 3.75 -25.14 -5.85
N ALA A 97 4.77 -25.14 -5.00
CA ALA A 97 5.27 -23.92 -4.37
C ALA A 97 5.76 -22.91 -5.41
N ASN A 98 6.45 -23.38 -6.43
CA ASN A 98 6.91 -22.53 -7.54
C ASN A 98 5.73 -21.92 -8.33
N SER A 99 4.66 -22.69 -8.54
CA SER A 99 3.44 -22.21 -9.19
C SER A 99 2.75 -21.12 -8.38
N TYR A 100 2.65 -21.27 -7.05
CA TYR A 100 2.08 -20.22 -6.18
C TYR A 100 2.90 -18.92 -6.24
N ILE A 101 4.23 -19.03 -6.22
CA ILE A 101 5.13 -17.86 -6.33
C ILE A 101 4.97 -17.19 -7.71
N ALA A 102 4.93 -17.98 -8.79
CA ALA A 102 4.75 -17.46 -10.15
C ALA A 102 3.40 -16.75 -10.33
N ASN A 103 2.32 -17.32 -9.80
CA ASN A 103 1.00 -16.71 -9.84
C ASN A 103 0.98 -15.39 -9.04
N ALA A 104 1.61 -15.34 -7.89
CA ALA A 104 1.73 -14.13 -7.09
C ALA A 104 2.50 -13.02 -7.85
N ILE A 105 3.60 -13.37 -8.51
CA ILE A 105 4.37 -12.46 -9.38
C ILE A 105 3.48 -11.88 -10.48
N GLN A 106 2.71 -12.75 -11.16
CA GLN A 106 1.80 -12.35 -12.22
C GLN A 106 0.68 -11.42 -11.71
N LYS A 107 0.05 -11.76 -10.59
CA LYS A 107 -1.04 -10.98 -9.99
C LYS A 107 -0.61 -9.58 -9.56
N PHE A 108 0.63 -9.41 -9.13
CA PHE A 108 1.22 -8.09 -8.86
C PHE A 108 1.74 -7.37 -10.11
N GLY A 109 1.63 -7.96 -11.30
CA GLY A 109 2.21 -7.41 -12.53
C GLY A 109 3.72 -7.18 -12.42
N SER A 110 4.39 -7.98 -11.60
CA SER A 110 5.82 -7.81 -11.29
C SER A 110 6.68 -8.59 -12.29
N SER A 111 7.88 -8.11 -12.55
CA SER A 111 8.82 -8.75 -13.48
C SER A 111 9.63 -9.89 -12.84
N ASN A 112 9.69 -9.95 -11.53
CA ASN A 112 10.45 -10.96 -10.80
C ASN A 112 9.99 -11.12 -9.34
N ARG A 113 10.50 -12.18 -8.67
CA ARG A 113 10.20 -12.54 -7.27
C ARG A 113 10.49 -11.40 -6.28
N ALA A 114 11.62 -10.71 -6.44
CA ALA A 114 12.01 -9.63 -5.54
C ALA A 114 11.06 -8.42 -5.65
N MET A 115 10.64 -8.10 -6.87
CA MET A 115 9.69 -7.01 -7.10
C MET A 115 8.28 -7.34 -6.59
N ALA A 116 7.82 -8.58 -6.75
CA ALA A 116 6.55 -9.05 -6.20
C ALA A 116 6.55 -8.96 -4.66
N MET A 117 7.63 -9.40 -4.01
CA MET A 117 7.84 -9.30 -2.57
C MET A 117 7.82 -7.83 -2.11
N ALA A 118 8.60 -6.96 -2.76
CA ALA A 118 8.62 -5.53 -2.42
C ALA A 118 7.25 -4.86 -2.59
N THR A 119 6.46 -5.29 -3.57
CA THR A 119 5.10 -4.80 -3.78
C THR A 119 4.17 -5.30 -2.68
N ALA A 120 4.23 -6.58 -2.32
CA ALA A 120 3.42 -7.17 -1.26
C ALA A 120 3.67 -6.50 0.11
N ILE A 121 4.93 -6.22 0.45
CA ILE A 121 5.31 -5.49 1.67
C ILE A 121 4.77 -4.05 1.63
N ARG A 122 4.93 -3.33 0.51
CA ARG A 122 4.46 -1.94 0.39
C ARG A 122 2.95 -1.80 0.43
N SER A 123 2.24 -2.79 -0.09
CA SER A 123 0.77 -2.83 -0.08
C SER A 123 0.19 -3.37 1.24
N GLY A 124 1.03 -3.85 2.16
CA GLY A 124 0.59 -4.40 3.44
C GLY A 124 -0.09 -5.77 3.33
N VAL A 125 0.17 -6.51 2.27
CA VAL A 125 -0.36 -7.87 2.05
C VAL A 125 0.45 -8.90 2.85
N ILE A 126 1.74 -8.64 3.04
CA ILE A 126 2.65 -9.40 3.92
C ILE A 126 3.49 -8.47 4.77
#